data_941950d983170d31345cd1dfab338433
#
_entry.id   941950d983170d31345cd1dfab338433
#
_cell.length_a   1.000
_cell.length_b   1.000
_cell.length_c   1.000
_cell.angle_alpha   90.00
_cell.angle_beta   90.00
_cell.angle_gamma   90.00
#
_symmetry.space_group_name_H-M   'P 1'
#
loop_
_entity.id
_entity.type
_entity.pdbx_description
1 polymer ?
#
loop_
_entity_poly.entity_id
_entity_poly.type
_entity_poly.pdbx_seq_one_letter_code
_entity_poly.pdbx_strand_id
1 'polypeptide(L)'
;MTGIRPEDLGSPEFRAAHGVRYAYIAGSMYKGIASRELVRRMARAGLLGYLGAGGMKWDRLTADLAWLRENIPSGAPYGVNLLCNLMHPEAEERTVDILLSHQIRRIEAAAFMQITPSLVRYRLAGVTLRPDGSAHVPNMILAKVSRPEVAEQFLRPAPERILKRLIASGHISEAQAHLAERIRMADDICVEADSGGHTDQGVAYALMPAMLLLRDRIVAEQQYPAPVRIGAAGGLGTPHAVAAAFILGAEFVLTGSINQCTVEAGISDVAKDMLQQAEVQDTAIVPAGDMFEIGAKCQVLKRGLFFPARANKLYELYRRHNSWEEIDEPTRRQIETKYFRKSAAEVYAETREYYLRVAPSEIEKAEKNPKHKLALIFRWYFVHTARLSLKGIEDQRVDFQIHCGPALGAFNQWVKGTHLEDWRNRHSDDIAERLMTGAASILDSRFAAWSTQISR
;
A
#
# COMPACT_ATOMS: atom_id res chain seq x y z
N MET A 1 -5.30 -37.22 13.41
CA MET A 1 -4.75 -35.85 13.61
C MET A 1 -5.83 -34.86 13.14
N THR A 2 -6.17 -33.86 13.94
CA THR A 2 -7.07 -32.79 13.52
C THR A 2 -6.35 -32.02 12.42
N GLY A 3 -6.98 -31.84 11.24
CA GLY A 3 -6.38 -31.15 10.11
C GLY A 3 -6.01 -29.71 10.43
N ILE A 4 -5.13 -29.08 9.64
CA ILE A 4 -4.75 -27.68 9.75
C ILE A 4 -5.98 -26.80 9.43
N ARG A 5 -6.33 -25.91 10.34
CA ARG A 5 -7.46 -24.97 10.17
C ARG A 5 -6.93 -23.61 9.69
N PRO A 6 -7.77 -22.77 9.06
CA PRO A 6 -7.39 -21.41 8.65
C PRO A 6 -6.87 -20.55 9.80
N GLU A 7 -7.42 -20.74 11.01
CA GLU A 7 -7.00 -20.06 12.24
C GLU A 7 -5.60 -20.47 12.72
N ASP A 8 -5.10 -21.62 12.31
CA ASP A 8 -3.79 -22.12 12.70
C ASP A 8 -2.66 -21.52 11.83
N LEU A 9 -3.00 -20.88 10.71
CA LEU A 9 -2.04 -20.25 9.81
C LEU A 9 -1.52 -18.92 10.35
N GLY A 10 -0.22 -18.71 10.27
CA GLY A 10 0.45 -17.50 10.74
C GLY A 10 0.56 -17.41 12.26
N SER A 11 0.90 -16.20 12.77
CA SER A 11 1.17 -15.98 14.19
C SER A 11 -0.12 -15.84 15.03
N PRO A 12 -0.27 -16.60 16.11
CA PRO A 12 -1.33 -16.40 17.09
C PRO A 12 -1.20 -15.02 17.79
N GLU A 13 0.04 -14.54 17.99
CA GLU A 13 0.33 -13.23 18.57
C GLU A 13 -0.18 -12.10 17.66
N PHE A 14 -0.07 -12.26 16.33
CA PHE A 14 -0.65 -11.32 15.38
C PHE A 14 -2.18 -11.26 15.56
N ARG A 15 -2.84 -12.41 15.57
CA ARG A 15 -4.29 -12.46 15.74
C ARG A 15 -4.75 -11.86 17.06
N ALA A 16 -4.04 -12.16 18.15
CA ALA A 16 -4.35 -11.61 19.47
C ALA A 16 -4.14 -10.09 19.54
N ALA A 17 -3.02 -9.59 19.01
CA ALA A 17 -2.69 -8.17 19.02
C ALA A 17 -3.68 -7.32 18.20
N HIS A 18 -4.16 -7.85 17.09
CA HIS A 18 -5.11 -7.13 16.23
C HIS A 18 -6.58 -7.45 16.55
N GLY A 19 -6.86 -8.49 17.31
CA GLY A 19 -8.23 -8.96 17.60
C GLY A 19 -8.91 -9.54 16.35
N VAL A 20 -8.16 -10.29 15.53
CA VAL A 20 -8.64 -10.84 14.25
C VAL A 20 -8.74 -12.35 14.26
N ARG A 21 -9.66 -12.87 13.42
CA ARG A 21 -9.88 -14.30 13.25
C ARG A 21 -8.73 -14.97 12.51
N TYR A 22 -8.22 -14.36 11.43
CA TYR A 22 -7.12 -14.87 10.62
C TYR A 22 -5.93 -13.92 10.61
N ALA A 23 -4.74 -14.46 10.41
CA ALA A 23 -3.54 -13.70 10.12
C ALA A 23 -3.55 -13.20 8.66
N TYR A 24 -4.59 -12.44 8.31
CA TYR A 24 -4.88 -11.94 6.97
C TYR A 24 -5.28 -10.46 7.03
N ILE A 25 -4.79 -9.69 6.05
CA ILE A 25 -5.07 -8.26 5.90
C ILE A 25 -5.56 -7.96 4.48
N ALA A 26 -6.63 -7.19 4.37
CA ALA A 26 -6.95 -6.45 3.15
C ALA A 26 -6.18 -5.12 3.20
N GLY A 27 -5.08 -5.02 2.44
CA GLY A 27 -4.20 -3.86 2.42
C GLY A 27 -4.85 -2.62 1.82
N SER A 28 -4.29 -1.46 2.16
CA SER A 28 -4.74 -0.19 1.62
C SER A 28 -4.49 -0.09 0.12
N MET A 29 -5.37 0.64 -0.57
CA MET A 29 -5.22 1.03 -1.96
C MET A 29 -5.61 2.50 -2.10
N TYR A 30 -4.74 3.31 -2.75
CA TYR A 30 -4.79 4.77 -2.79
C TYR A 30 -6.16 5.34 -3.21
N LYS A 31 -6.42 6.60 -2.84
CA LYS A 31 -7.63 7.40 -3.18
C LYS A 31 -8.96 6.72 -2.83
N GLY A 32 -8.97 5.84 -1.83
CA GLY A 32 -10.18 5.15 -1.39
C GLY A 32 -10.59 4.00 -2.31
N ILE A 33 -9.67 3.42 -3.08
CA ILE A 33 -9.92 2.13 -3.75
C ILE A 33 -10.13 1.04 -2.68
N ALA A 34 -9.25 0.96 -1.65
CA ALA A 34 -9.63 0.31 -0.39
C ALA A 34 -10.59 1.25 0.35
N SER A 35 -11.87 1.08 0.12
CA SER A 35 -12.94 1.99 0.53
C SER A 35 -13.34 1.78 1.99
N ARG A 36 -14.10 2.71 2.53
CA ARG A 36 -14.73 2.55 3.85
C ARG A 36 -15.69 1.36 3.90
N GLU A 37 -16.36 1.05 2.79
CA GLU A 37 -17.24 -0.12 2.66
C GLU A 37 -16.45 -1.43 2.75
N LEU A 38 -15.29 -1.52 2.07
CA LEU A 38 -14.36 -2.65 2.16
C LEU A 38 -13.86 -2.82 3.60
N VAL A 39 -13.40 -1.75 4.23
CA VAL A 39 -12.90 -1.76 5.61
C VAL A 39 -14.01 -2.21 6.60
N ARG A 40 -15.23 -1.67 6.45
CA ARG A 40 -16.37 -2.09 7.26
C ARG A 40 -16.67 -3.57 7.11
N ARG A 41 -16.63 -4.07 5.86
CA ARG A 41 -16.92 -5.47 5.59
C ARG A 41 -15.90 -6.40 6.25
N MET A 42 -14.62 -6.10 6.11
CA MET A 42 -13.54 -6.83 6.77
C MET A 42 -13.70 -6.81 8.30
N ALA A 43 -13.92 -5.63 8.88
CA ALA A 43 -14.06 -5.48 10.33
C ALA A 43 -15.26 -6.27 10.89
N ARG A 44 -16.41 -6.29 10.19
CA ARG A 44 -17.59 -7.08 10.58
C ARG A 44 -17.36 -8.58 10.49
N ALA A 45 -16.49 -9.03 9.61
CA ALA A 45 -16.07 -10.43 9.51
C ALA A 45 -14.98 -10.83 10.52
N GLY A 46 -14.57 -9.91 11.43
CA GLY A 46 -13.46 -10.14 12.36
C GLY A 46 -12.10 -10.18 11.68
N LEU A 47 -11.93 -9.45 10.57
CA LEU A 47 -10.72 -9.37 9.77
C LEU A 47 -10.20 -7.94 9.71
N LEU A 48 -8.90 -7.76 9.42
CA LEU A 48 -8.27 -6.46 9.34
C LEU A 48 -8.29 -5.91 7.90
N GLY A 49 -8.80 -4.69 7.75
CA GLY A 49 -8.74 -3.91 6.52
C GLY A 49 -8.18 -2.51 6.77
N TYR A 50 -7.43 -1.98 5.80
CA TYR A 50 -6.88 -0.62 5.87
C TYR A 50 -7.53 0.30 4.84
N LEU A 51 -8.08 1.44 5.31
CA LEU A 51 -8.62 2.48 4.42
C LEU A 51 -7.50 3.10 3.58
N GLY A 52 -7.72 3.23 2.27
CA GLY A 52 -6.77 3.80 1.34
C GLY A 52 -6.76 5.33 1.36
N ALA A 53 -6.22 5.94 2.41
CA ALA A 53 -6.22 7.40 2.60
C ALA A 53 -5.25 8.16 1.68
N GLY A 54 -4.20 7.50 1.19
CA GLY A 54 -3.21 8.12 0.31
C GLY A 54 -3.84 8.83 -0.89
N GLY A 55 -3.54 10.12 -1.07
CA GLY A 55 -4.07 10.94 -2.16
C GLY A 55 -5.55 11.33 -2.04
N MET A 56 -6.21 11.04 -0.91
CA MET A 56 -7.55 11.55 -0.60
C MET A 56 -7.50 13.02 -0.16
N LYS A 57 -8.59 13.75 -0.41
CA LYS A 57 -8.79 15.08 0.21
C LYS A 57 -9.09 14.89 1.70
N TRP A 58 -8.57 15.76 2.54
CA TRP A 58 -8.74 15.68 4.00
C TRP A 58 -10.20 15.69 4.46
N ASP A 59 -11.06 16.50 3.82
CA ASP A 59 -12.50 16.53 4.13
C ASP A 59 -13.16 15.17 3.89
N ARG A 60 -12.79 14.50 2.78
CA ARG A 60 -13.27 13.15 2.48
C ARG A 60 -12.71 12.14 3.50
N LEU A 61 -11.41 12.22 3.84
CA LEU A 61 -10.83 11.34 4.87
C LEU A 61 -11.57 11.49 6.20
N THR A 62 -11.77 12.73 6.66
CA THR A 62 -12.52 13.01 7.90
C THR A 62 -13.93 12.44 7.87
N ALA A 63 -14.66 12.63 6.75
CA ALA A 63 -16.00 12.07 6.58
C ALA A 63 -16.01 10.54 6.57
N ASP A 64 -15.05 9.89 5.88
CA ASP A 64 -14.95 8.45 5.83
C ASP A 64 -14.58 7.87 7.22
N LEU A 65 -13.74 8.53 8.00
CA LEU A 65 -13.39 8.11 9.38
C LEU A 65 -14.59 8.25 10.34
N ALA A 66 -15.34 9.34 10.24
CA ALA A 66 -16.57 9.52 11.01
C ALA A 66 -17.59 8.41 10.70
N TRP A 67 -17.79 8.15 9.42
CA TRP A 67 -18.67 7.08 8.96
C TRP A 67 -18.22 5.68 9.42
N LEU A 68 -16.90 5.36 9.37
CA LEU A 68 -16.37 4.08 9.87
C LEU A 68 -16.67 3.91 11.37
N ARG A 69 -16.47 4.95 12.18
CA ARG A 69 -16.76 4.92 13.61
C ARG A 69 -18.23 4.60 13.91
N GLU A 70 -19.14 5.07 13.06
CA GLU A 70 -20.59 4.84 13.23
C GLU A 70 -21.04 3.47 12.70
N ASN A 71 -20.33 2.90 11.71
CA ASN A 71 -20.77 1.73 10.93
C ASN A 71 -19.97 0.44 11.23
N ILE A 72 -18.90 0.54 12.03
CA ILE A 72 -18.12 -0.61 12.48
C ILE A 72 -18.48 -0.92 13.94
N PRO A 73 -18.65 -2.21 14.31
CA PRO A 73 -18.86 -2.59 15.70
C PRO A 73 -17.75 -2.06 16.61
N SER A 74 -18.10 -1.60 17.81
CA SER A 74 -17.12 -1.12 18.78
C SER A 74 -16.06 -2.20 19.08
N GLY A 75 -14.78 -1.83 19.02
CA GLY A 75 -13.67 -2.74 19.24
C GLY A 75 -13.26 -3.59 18.02
N ALA A 76 -14.04 -3.61 16.93
CA ALA A 76 -13.65 -4.34 15.74
C ALA A 76 -12.40 -3.72 15.07
N PRO A 77 -11.49 -4.55 14.52
CA PRO A 77 -10.22 -4.11 14.01
C PRO A 77 -10.36 -3.39 12.66
N TYR A 78 -9.75 -2.23 12.54
CA TYR A 78 -9.50 -1.56 11.26
C TYR A 78 -8.33 -0.60 11.37
N GLY A 79 -7.78 -0.20 10.23
CA GLY A 79 -6.71 0.77 10.18
C GLY A 79 -6.83 1.72 8.98
N VAL A 80 -5.87 2.63 8.90
CA VAL A 80 -5.81 3.66 7.86
C VAL A 80 -4.39 3.74 7.32
N ASN A 81 -4.26 3.94 6.02
CA ASN A 81 -2.98 4.14 5.37
C ASN A 81 -2.40 5.53 5.70
N LEU A 82 -1.12 5.56 6.03
CA LEU A 82 -0.31 6.78 6.11
C LEU A 82 0.82 6.69 5.08
N LEU A 83 0.84 7.64 4.13
CA LEU A 83 1.91 7.77 3.16
C LEU A 83 2.97 8.75 3.64
N CYS A 84 4.24 8.37 3.47
CA CYS A 84 5.35 9.31 3.61
C CYS A 84 5.24 10.42 2.57
N ASN A 85 5.49 11.66 3.01
CA ASN A 85 5.55 12.80 2.10
C ASN A 85 6.76 13.69 2.43
N LEU A 86 7.90 13.33 1.89
CA LEU A 86 9.15 14.09 2.12
C LEU A 86 9.17 15.46 1.42
N MET A 87 8.41 15.61 0.34
CA MET A 87 8.31 16.87 -0.40
C MET A 87 7.38 17.88 0.28
N HIS A 88 6.34 17.38 0.95
CA HIS A 88 5.32 18.16 1.66
C HIS A 88 5.07 17.56 3.04
N PRO A 89 6.02 17.69 3.99
CA PRO A 89 5.91 17.11 5.33
C PRO A 89 4.68 17.59 6.10
N GLU A 90 4.22 18.80 5.84
CA GLU A 90 3.00 19.38 6.42
C GLU A 90 1.72 18.61 6.04
N ALA A 91 1.72 17.96 4.87
CA ALA A 91 0.59 17.12 4.47
C ALA A 91 0.55 15.79 5.24
N GLU A 92 1.72 15.20 5.53
CA GLU A 92 1.83 14.04 6.40
C GLU A 92 1.43 14.39 7.84
N GLU A 93 1.92 15.53 8.35
CA GLU A 93 1.61 16.02 9.69
C GLU A 93 0.10 16.24 9.87
N ARG A 94 -0.55 16.92 8.93
CA ARG A 94 -2.01 17.12 8.96
C ARG A 94 -2.79 15.80 8.89
N THR A 95 -2.31 14.84 8.12
CA THR A 95 -2.92 13.50 8.10
C THR A 95 -2.82 12.85 9.47
N VAL A 96 -1.66 12.90 10.13
CA VAL A 96 -1.48 12.38 11.50
C VAL A 96 -2.40 13.08 12.49
N ASP A 97 -2.60 14.41 12.38
CA ASP A 97 -3.56 15.15 13.22
C ASP A 97 -4.98 14.58 13.10
N ILE A 98 -5.43 14.36 11.86
CA ILE A 98 -6.75 13.77 11.59
C ILE A 98 -6.84 12.37 12.19
N LEU A 99 -5.83 11.52 11.98
CA LEU A 99 -5.83 10.16 12.51
C LEU A 99 -5.89 10.12 14.04
N LEU A 100 -5.11 10.96 14.70
CA LEU A 100 -5.08 11.05 16.16
C LEU A 100 -6.40 11.63 16.73
N SER A 101 -6.97 12.65 16.10
CA SER A 101 -8.27 13.26 16.53
C SER A 101 -9.43 12.28 16.39
N HIS A 102 -9.38 11.38 15.40
CA HIS A 102 -10.36 10.30 15.20
C HIS A 102 -10.01 9.03 15.98
N GLN A 103 -8.97 9.05 16.82
CA GLN A 103 -8.52 7.90 17.62
C GLN A 103 -8.19 6.65 16.79
N ILE A 104 -7.66 6.83 15.57
CA ILE A 104 -7.20 5.72 14.74
C ILE A 104 -5.96 5.11 15.40
N ARG A 105 -6.08 3.84 15.81
CA ARG A 105 -5.05 3.12 16.56
C ARG A 105 -4.17 2.21 15.70
N ARG A 106 -4.48 2.03 14.42
CA ARG A 106 -3.70 1.21 13.51
C ARG A 106 -3.46 1.97 12.21
N ILE A 107 -2.19 2.06 11.81
CA ILE A 107 -1.83 2.58 10.50
C ILE A 107 -1.02 1.57 9.70
N GLU A 108 -1.21 1.60 8.36
CA GLU A 108 -0.32 1.01 7.38
C GLU A 108 0.60 2.11 6.86
N ALA A 109 1.83 2.13 7.36
CA ALA A 109 2.86 3.08 6.92
C ALA A 109 3.47 2.58 5.61
N ALA A 110 3.30 3.34 4.52
CA ALA A 110 3.77 2.97 3.18
C ALA A 110 4.57 4.11 2.53
N ALA A 111 5.44 3.75 1.59
CA ALA A 111 6.32 4.67 0.87
C ALA A 111 7.33 5.42 1.77
N PHE A 112 7.57 4.96 2.97
CA PHE A 112 8.60 5.52 3.83
C PHE A 112 9.99 5.02 3.41
N MET A 113 10.88 5.96 3.10
CA MET A 113 12.31 5.68 2.88
C MET A 113 13.13 6.00 4.14
N GLN A 114 12.54 6.73 5.08
CA GLN A 114 13.11 7.10 6.38
C GLN A 114 12.00 7.37 7.39
N ILE A 115 12.34 7.26 8.68
CA ILE A 115 11.43 7.64 9.77
C ILE A 115 11.26 9.16 9.78
N THR A 116 10.00 9.63 9.85
CA THR A 116 9.63 11.05 9.86
C THR A 116 9.19 11.50 11.26
N PRO A 117 9.25 12.80 11.56
CA PRO A 117 8.72 13.34 12.83
C PRO A 117 7.23 13.04 13.04
N SER A 118 6.42 13.14 11.98
CA SER A 118 4.98 12.88 12.04
C SER A 118 4.68 11.42 12.38
N LEU A 119 5.43 10.47 11.81
CA LEU A 119 5.32 9.05 12.11
C LEU A 119 5.69 8.75 13.58
N VAL A 120 6.80 9.34 14.08
CA VAL A 120 7.21 9.21 15.50
C VAL A 120 6.15 9.79 16.42
N ARG A 121 5.61 10.97 16.09
CA ARG A 121 4.52 11.60 16.86
C ARG A 121 3.28 10.70 16.93
N TYR A 122 2.88 10.09 15.81
CA TYR A 122 1.78 9.12 15.81
C TYR A 122 2.10 7.94 16.75
N ARG A 123 3.30 7.35 16.61
CA ARG A 123 3.72 6.20 17.42
C ARG A 123 3.67 6.48 18.92
N LEU A 124 4.13 7.65 19.32
CA LEU A 124 4.30 8.02 20.74
C LEU A 124 3.07 8.71 21.36
N ALA A 125 2.05 9.04 20.57
CA ALA A 125 0.84 9.67 21.09
C ALA A 125 0.11 8.71 22.05
N GLY A 126 0.00 9.13 23.32
CA GLY A 126 -0.64 8.34 24.39
C GLY A 126 0.21 7.22 24.98
N VAL A 127 1.51 7.19 24.70
CA VAL A 127 2.46 6.26 25.36
C VAL A 127 2.56 6.57 26.83
N THR A 128 2.45 5.52 27.67
CA THR A 128 2.55 5.61 29.13
C THR A 128 3.36 4.45 29.70
N LEU A 129 3.89 4.63 30.91
CA LEU A 129 4.57 3.57 31.66
C LEU A 129 3.53 2.69 32.38
N ARG A 130 3.65 1.38 32.26
CA ARG A 130 2.84 0.41 33.01
C ARG A 130 3.43 0.17 34.40
N PRO A 131 2.64 -0.37 35.37
CA PRO A 131 3.14 -0.72 36.70
C PRO A 131 4.30 -1.74 36.69
N ASP A 132 4.39 -2.59 35.68
CA ASP A 132 5.46 -3.58 35.50
C ASP A 132 6.75 -2.99 34.88
N GLY A 133 6.78 -1.67 34.64
CA GLY A 133 7.91 -0.98 33.99
C GLY A 133 7.93 -1.07 32.48
N SER A 134 7.00 -1.76 31.85
CA SER A 134 6.88 -1.80 30.39
C SER A 134 6.16 -0.58 29.83
N ALA A 135 6.40 -0.24 28.56
CA ALA A 135 5.67 0.82 27.89
C ALA A 135 4.31 0.33 27.38
N HIS A 136 3.24 1.08 27.66
CA HIS A 136 1.97 0.93 26.95
C HIS A 136 1.98 1.79 25.69
N VAL A 137 1.90 1.18 24.52
CA VAL A 137 1.92 1.85 23.22
C VAL A 137 0.57 1.64 22.53
N PRO A 138 -0.33 2.62 22.57
CA PRO A 138 -1.70 2.42 22.07
C PRO A 138 -1.81 2.43 20.54
N ASN A 139 -0.85 3.03 19.84
CA ASN A 139 -0.89 3.21 18.40
C ASN A 139 0.03 2.20 17.72
N MET A 140 -0.55 1.33 16.89
CA MET A 140 0.14 0.26 16.18
C MET A 140 0.54 0.71 14.79
N ILE A 141 1.74 0.33 14.37
CA ILE A 141 2.25 0.59 13.03
C ILE A 141 2.57 -0.73 12.35
N LEU A 142 1.89 -0.97 11.22
CA LEU A 142 2.29 -1.95 10.23
C LEU A 142 3.10 -1.22 9.17
N ALA A 143 4.40 -1.51 9.05
CA ALA A 143 5.26 -0.92 8.04
C ALA A 143 5.30 -1.80 6.80
N LYS A 144 4.83 -1.29 5.66
CA LYS A 144 4.89 -1.96 4.37
C LYS A 144 6.17 -1.55 3.65
N VAL A 145 7.08 -2.50 3.49
CA VAL A 145 8.45 -2.26 3.03
C VAL A 145 8.92 -3.32 2.04
N SER A 146 9.73 -2.91 1.06
CA SER A 146 10.35 -3.76 0.05
C SER A 146 11.88 -3.83 0.19
N ARG A 147 12.47 -3.07 1.14
CA ARG A 147 13.91 -2.89 1.30
C ARG A 147 14.38 -3.16 2.72
N PRO A 148 15.41 -4.01 2.92
CA PRO A 148 15.95 -4.30 4.25
C PRO A 148 16.43 -3.07 5.02
N GLU A 149 17.08 -2.11 4.34
CA GLU A 149 17.58 -0.88 4.96
C GLU A 149 16.46 0.05 5.46
N VAL A 150 15.28 -0.04 4.87
CA VAL A 150 14.08 0.65 5.36
C VAL A 150 13.46 -0.12 6.51
N ALA A 151 13.33 -1.45 6.39
CA ALA A 151 12.83 -2.31 7.44
C ALA A 151 13.63 -2.15 8.75
N GLU A 152 14.95 -2.06 8.65
CA GLU A 152 15.82 -1.85 9.82
C GLU A 152 15.42 -0.61 10.63
N GLN A 153 15.07 0.50 9.98
CA GLN A 153 14.65 1.72 10.67
C GLN A 153 13.34 1.53 11.45
N PHE A 154 12.42 0.70 10.94
CA PHE A 154 11.17 0.38 11.61
C PHE A 154 11.32 -0.64 12.74
N LEU A 155 12.33 -1.50 12.65
CA LEU A 155 12.68 -2.48 13.67
C LEU A 155 13.39 -1.83 14.88
N ARG A 156 13.99 -0.67 14.69
CA ARG A 156 14.72 0.08 15.75
C ARG A 156 13.81 1.12 16.43
N PRO A 157 14.25 1.66 17.58
CA PRO A 157 13.63 2.83 18.21
C PRO A 157 13.68 4.07 17.34
N ALA A 158 12.85 5.06 17.69
CA ALA A 158 12.83 6.35 17.00
C ALA A 158 14.21 7.04 17.07
N PRO A 159 14.68 7.66 15.96
CA PRO A 159 15.97 8.38 15.96
C PRO A 159 16.00 9.52 16.99
N GLU A 160 17.07 9.58 17.79
CA GLU A 160 17.24 10.57 18.85
C GLU A 160 17.07 12.03 18.37
N ARG A 161 17.58 12.35 17.18
CA ARG A 161 17.41 13.68 16.56
C ARG A 161 15.96 14.09 16.37
N ILE A 162 15.08 13.10 16.08
CA ILE A 162 13.64 13.33 15.90
C ILE A 162 12.98 13.51 17.26
N LEU A 163 13.34 12.71 18.26
CA LEU A 163 12.84 12.86 19.63
C LEU A 163 13.16 14.24 20.18
N LYS A 164 14.42 14.70 20.08
CA LYS A 164 14.83 16.06 20.48
C LYS A 164 14.00 17.16 19.81
N ARG A 165 13.75 17.03 18.50
CA ARG A 165 12.93 17.98 17.75
C ARG A 165 11.48 17.99 18.26
N LEU A 166 10.88 16.82 18.52
CA LEU A 166 9.49 16.70 18.98
C LEU A 166 9.32 17.21 20.41
N ILE A 167 10.31 17.03 21.29
CA ILE A 167 10.34 17.65 22.63
C ILE A 167 10.37 19.18 22.48
N ALA A 168 11.32 19.71 21.71
CA ALA A 168 11.48 21.15 21.52
C ALA A 168 10.22 21.83 20.95
N SER A 169 9.44 21.11 20.12
CA SER A 169 8.16 21.58 19.56
C SER A 169 6.95 21.29 20.47
N GLY A 170 7.13 20.67 21.62
CA GLY A 170 6.03 20.34 22.55
C GLY A 170 5.09 19.22 22.09
N HIS A 171 5.47 18.45 21.05
CA HIS A 171 4.64 17.34 20.55
C HIS A 171 4.74 16.07 21.38
N ILE A 172 5.82 15.87 22.11
CA ILE A 172 6.02 14.78 23.08
C ILE A 172 6.67 15.32 24.35
N SER A 173 6.45 14.66 25.46
CA SER A 173 7.13 14.95 26.72
C SER A 173 8.49 14.26 26.81
N GLU A 174 9.38 14.71 27.70
CA GLU A 174 10.63 14.02 28.02
C GLU A 174 10.38 12.58 28.49
N ALA A 175 9.34 12.35 29.29
CA ALA A 175 8.97 11.00 29.73
C ALA A 175 8.60 10.08 28.57
N GLN A 176 7.86 10.58 27.57
CA GLN A 176 7.57 9.82 26.35
C GLN A 176 8.81 9.56 25.52
N ALA A 177 9.72 10.54 25.42
CA ALA A 177 10.97 10.38 24.71
C ALA A 177 11.88 9.32 25.37
N HIS A 178 11.95 9.29 26.70
CA HIS A 178 12.69 8.26 27.43
C HIS A 178 12.11 6.85 27.20
N LEU A 179 10.77 6.73 27.20
CA LEU A 179 10.13 5.45 26.85
C LEU A 179 10.40 5.03 25.40
N ALA A 180 10.48 6.00 24.48
CA ALA A 180 10.71 5.77 23.06
C ALA A 180 12.04 5.07 22.76
N GLU A 181 13.06 5.21 23.62
CA GLU A 181 14.37 4.55 23.47
C GLU A 181 14.26 3.01 23.49
N ARG A 182 13.18 2.46 24.05
CA ARG A 182 12.89 1.02 24.17
C ARG A 182 11.73 0.56 23.31
N ILE A 183 11.13 1.47 22.55
CA ILE A 183 9.96 1.19 21.70
C ILE A 183 10.41 1.16 20.25
N ARG A 184 10.27 -0.02 19.61
CA ARG A 184 10.42 -0.15 18.17
C ARG A 184 9.38 0.68 17.41
N MET A 185 9.75 1.15 16.22
CA MET A 185 8.85 1.99 15.43
C MET A 185 7.65 1.22 14.87
N ALA A 186 7.78 -0.05 14.53
CA ALA A 186 6.68 -0.86 14.03
C ALA A 186 6.40 -2.09 14.91
N ASP A 187 5.13 -2.49 14.96
CA ASP A 187 4.69 -3.75 15.57
C ASP A 187 4.77 -4.90 14.56
N ASP A 188 4.51 -4.57 13.30
CA ASP A 188 4.45 -5.50 12.17
C ASP A 188 5.22 -4.93 10.98
N ILE A 189 5.99 -5.78 10.31
CA ILE A 189 6.62 -5.48 9.02
C ILE A 189 5.93 -6.32 7.95
N CYS A 190 5.31 -5.68 6.98
CA CYS A 190 4.78 -6.33 5.79
C CYS A 190 5.82 -6.25 4.67
N VAL A 191 6.42 -7.38 4.33
CA VAL A 191 7.41 -7.49 3.25
C VAL A 191 6.68 -7.50 1.92
N GLU A 192 6.82 -6.42 1.16
CA GLU A 192 6.16 -6.25 -0.13
C GLU A 192 7.09 -6.73 -1.25
N ALA A 193 6.82 -7.92 -1.77
CA ALA A 193 7.42 -8.43 -3.00
C ALA A 193 6.80 -7.74 -4.22
N ASP A 194 7.01 -8.26 -5.45
CA ASP A 194 6.45 -7.67 -6.66
C ASP A 194 4.91 -7.57 -6.57
N SER A 195 4.40 -6.35 -6.75
CA SER A 195 3.00 -6.01 -6.47
C SER A 195 2.44 -4.98 -7.44
N GLY A 196 1.13 -4.79 -7.44
CA GLY A 196 0.45 -3.72 -8.19
C GLY A 196 0.71 -2.35 -7.56
N GLY A 197 0.84 -1.31 -8.39
CA GLY A 197 1.23 0.04 -7.96
C GLY A 197 2.75 0.18 -7.85
N HIS A 198 3.22 1.02 -6.93
CA HIS A 198 4.67 1.15 -6.71
C HIS A 198 5.28 -0.19 -6.35
N THR A 199 6.38 -0.55 -7.01
CA THR A 199 7.06 -1.82 -6.80
C THR A 199 8.56 -1.72 -7.07
N ASP A 200 9.34 -2.34 -6.19
CA ASP A 200 10.78 -2.59 -6.42
C ASP A 200 11.00 -3.92 -7.17
N GLN A 201 9.92 -4.61 -7.57
CA GLN A 201 9.97 -5.92 -8.23
C GLN A 201 10.71 -6.99 -7.41
N GLY A 202 10.56 -6.93 -6.08
CA GLY A 202 11.22 -7.84 -5.16
C GLY A 202 10.77 -9.30 -5.36
N VAL A 203 11.73 -10.21 -5.30
CA VAL A 203 11.45 -11.65 -5.38
C VAL A 203 11.17 -12.19 -3.98
N ALA A 204 9.94 -12.66 -3.72
CA ALA A 204 9.49 -13.10 -2.40
C ALA A 204 10.41 -14.15 -1.76
N TYR A 205 10.86 -15.14 -2.53
CA TYR A 205 11.74 -16.21 -2.06
C TYR A 205 13.14 -15.74 -1.60
N ALA A 206 13.59 -14.58 -2.07
CA ALA A 206 14.84 -13.96 -1.64
C ALA A 206 14.59 -12.93 -0.52
N LEU A 207 13.54 -12.14 -0.66
CA LEU A 207 13.29 -11.02 0.23
C LEU A 207 12.78 -11.46 1.61
N MET A 208 11.86 -12.43 1.68
CA MET A 208 11.31 -12.91 2.96
C MET A 208 12.38 -13.47 3.91
N PRO A 209 13.25 -14.42 3.49
CA PRO A 209 14.32 -14.91 4.36
C PRO A 209 15.28 -13.81 4.83
N ALA A 210 15.63 -12.86 3.93
CA ALA A 210 16.50 -11.74 4.29
C ALA A 210 15.87 -10.85 5.37
N MET A 211 14.56 -10.59 5.30
CA MET A 211 13.84 -9.80 6.30
C MET A 211 13.71 -10.52 7.64
N LEU A 212 13.49 -11.84 7.62
CA LEU A 212 13.45 -12.64 8.84
C LEU A 212 14.80 -12.62 9.57
N LEU A 213 15.90 -12.83 8.84
CA LEU A 213 17.26 -12.75 9.41
C LEU A 213 17.58 -11.36 9.95
N LEU A 214 17.18 -10.31 9.23
CA LEU A 214 17.34 -8.93 9.69
C LEU A 214 16.57 -8.69 11.00
N ARG A 215 15.30 -9.10 11.06
CA ARG A 215 14.46 -9.00 12.24
C ARG A 215 15.11 -9.70 13.44
N ASP A 216 15.54 -10.95 13.26
CA ASP A 216 16.12 -11.75 14.35
C ASP A 216 17.41 -11.13 14.89
N ARG A 217 18.27 -10.61 14.01
CA ARG A 217 19.46 -9.85 14.38
C ARG A 217 19.12 -8.63 15.24
N ILE A 218 18.18 -7.79 14.79
CA ILE A 218 17.81 -6.56 15.50
C ILE A 218 17.12 -6.86 16.82
N VAL A 219 16.27 -7.90 16.89
CA VAL A 219 15.63 -8.32 18.14
C VAL A 219 16.67 -8.73 19.17
N ALA A 220 17.70 -9.47 18.75
CA ALA A 220 18.81 -9.87 19.62
C ALA A 220 19.65 -8.65 20.07
N GLU A 221 20.00 -7.76 19.15
CA GLU A 221 20.75 -6.51 19.44
C GLU A 221 20.00 -5.62 20.44
N GLN A 222 18.71 -5.43 20.27
CA GLN A 222 17.86 -4.53 21.07
C GLN A 222 17.29 -5.22 22.31
N GLN A 223 17.46 -6.52 22.47
CA GLN A 223 16.92 -7.31 23.58
C GLN A 223 15.40 -7.14 23.75
N TYR A 224 14.66 -7.06 22.66
CA TYR A 224 13.20 -6.91 22.71
C TYR A 224 12.54 -8.14 23.37
N PRO A 225 11.54 -7.94 24.24
CA PRO A 225 10.87 -9.04 24.93
C PRO A 225 10.03 -9.92 24.00
N ALA A 226 9.67 -9.40 22.83
CA ALA A 226 8.97 -10.14 21.78
C ALA A 226 9.43 -9.64 20.40
N PRO A 227 9.51 -10.51 19.38
CA PRO A 227 9.90 -10.11 18.03
C PRO A 227 8.85 -9.19 17.38
N VAL A 228 9.30 -8.40 16.40
CA VAL A 228 8.41 -7.74 15.43
C VAL A 228 7.90 -8.84 14.50
N ARG A 229 6.60 -8.86 14.22
CA ARG A 229 6.02 -9.87 13.33
C ARG A 229 6.27 -9.50 11.87
N ILE A 230 6.66 -10.51 11.08
CA ILE A 230 6.96 -10.36 9.66
C ILE A 230 5.87 -11.02 8.82
N GLY A 231 5.22 -10.26 7.98
CA GLY A 231 4.22 -10.77 7.04
C GLY A 231 4.62 -10.58 5.58
N ALA A 232 3.89 -11.21 4.69
CA ALA A 232 4.14 -11.20 3.25
C ALA A 232 3.05 -10.46 2.48
N ALA A 233 3.45 -9.68 1.46
CA ALA A 233 2.59 -9.10 0.43
C ALA A 233 3.24 -9.23 -0.96
N GLY A 234 2.43 -9.04 -2.00
CA GLY A 234 2.87 -9.20 -3.38
C GLY A 234 2.72 -10.64 -3.87
N GLY A 235 2.11 -10.84 -5.04
CA GLY A 235 1.89 -12.16 -5.63
C GLY A 235 0.78 -13.02 -4.99
N LEU A 236 0.13 -12.57 -3.93
CA LEU A 236 -0.83 -13.36 -3.13
C LEU A 236 -2.24 -13.30 -3.73
N GLY A 237 -2.52 -14.13 -4.72
CA GLY A 237 -3.83 -14.20 -5.39
C GLY A 237 -4.53 -15.56 -5.32
N THR A 238 -3.86 -16.59 -4.79
CA THR A 238 -4.41 -17.96 -4.73
C THR A 238 -4.10 -18.62 -3.41
N PRO A 239 -4.86 -19.67 -3.01
CA PRO A 239 -4.53 -20.45 -1.82
C PRO A 239 -3.10 -21.03 -1.83
N HIS A 240 -2.59 -21.42 -3.01
CA HIS A 240 -1.21 -21.89 -3.14
C HIS A 240 -0.18 -20.81 -2.80
N ALA A 241 -0.38 -19.58 -3.27
CA ALA A 241 0.51 -18.47 -2.97
C ALA A 241 0.48 -18.12 -1.47
N VAL A 242 -0.70 -18.15 -0.85
CA VAL A 242 -0.87 -17.91 0.59
C VAL A 242 -0.19 -19.03 1.41
N ALA A 243 -0.39 -20.30 1.05
CA ALA A 243 0.29 -21.43 1.68
C ALA A 243 1.82 -21.32 1.58
N ALA A 244 2.33 -20.95 0.40
CA ALA A 244 3.76 -20.74 0.18
C ALA A 244 4.31 -19.59 1.05
N ALA A 245 3.58 -18.50 1.23
CA ALA A 245 3.99 -17.40 2.09
C ALA A 245 4.17 -17.85 3.55
N PHE A 246 3.25 -18.65 4.08
CA PHE A 246 3.37 -19.20 5.43
C PHE A 246 4.56 -20.19 5.55
N ILE A 247 4.81 -21.00 4.53
CA ILE A 247 6.00 -21.88 4.49
C ILE A 247 7.31 -21.07 4.47
N LEU A 248 7.32 -19.90 3.81
CA LEU A 248 8.47 -18.99 3.83
C LEU A 248 8.67 -18.29 5.19
N GLY A 249 7.79 -18.51 6.16
CA GLY A 249 7.88 -17.93 7.50
C GLY A 249 7.07 -16.66 7.70
N ALA A 250 6.13 -16.35 6.81
CA ALA A 250 5.21 -15.22 7.04
C ALA A 250 4.33 -15.49 8.26
N GLU A 251 4.23 -14.51 9.15
CA GLU A 251 3.39 -14.54 10.34
C GLU A 251 1.98 -14.00 10.06
N PHE A 252 1.80 -13.29 8.95
CA PHE A 252 0.53 -12.85 8.38
C PHE A 252 0.69 -12.60 6.88
N VAL A 253 -0.42 -12.49 6.17
CA VAL A 253 -0.45 -12.17 4.73
C VAL A 253 -1.29 -10.93 4.48
N LEU A 254 -0.88 -10.13 3.47
CA LEU A 254 -1.59 -8.93 3.03
C LEU A 254 -1.86 -9.01 1.53
N THR A 255 -3.10 -8.79 1.14
CA THR A 255 -3.52 -8.78 -0.27
C THR A 255 -3.98 -7.38 -0.71
N GLY A 256 -3.69 -7.02 -1.95
CA GLY A 256 -4.06 -5.74 -2.54
C GLY A 256 -4.87 -5.90 -3.84
N SER A 257 -4.20 -6.23 -4.95
CA SER A 257 -4.79 -6.22 -6.31
C SER A 257 -6.08 -7.01 -6.45
N ILE A 258 -6.21 -8.16 -5.78
CA ILE A 258 -7.42 -8.98 -5.83
C ILE A 258 -8.63 -8.27 -5.18
N ASN A 259 -8.40 -7.49 -4.14
CA ASN A 259 -9.42 -6.72 -3.44
C ASN A 259 -9.92 -5.51 -4.26
N GLN A 260 -9.14 -5.04 -5.24
CA GLN A 260 -9.54 -3.96 -6.14
C GLN A 260 -10.69 -4.39 -7.06
N CYS A 261 -10.81 -5.69 -7.36
CA CYS A 261 -11.84 -6.26 -8.20
C CYS A 261 -12.96 -6.90 -7.36
N THR A 262 -13.46 -6.15 -6.36
CA THR A 262 -14.56 -6.54 -5.46
C THR A 262 -15.69 -5.52 -5.49
N VAL A 263 -16.86 -5.91 -5.00
CA VAL A 263 -18.04 -5.04 -4.90
C VAL A 263 -17.73 -3.79 -4.09
N GLU A 264 -17.00 -3.93 -2.98
CA GLU A 264 -16.71 -2.86 -2.04
C GLU A 264 -15.61 -1.91 -2.53
N ALA A 265 -14.77 -2.28 -3.49
CA ALA A 265 -13.66 -1.44 -3.93
C ALA A 265 -14.14 -0.13 -4.58
N GLY A 266 -13.49 0.96 -4.21
CA GLY A 266 -13.84 2.33 -4.64
C GLY A 266 -13.27 2.72 -6.01
N ILE A 267 -13.18 1.78 -6.95
CA ILE A 267 -12.85 2.04 -8.36
C ILE A 267 -14.10 1.84 -9.22
N SER A 268 -14.13 2.40 -10.42
CA SER A 268 -15.29 2.29 -11.31
C SER A 268 -15.59 0.86 -11.75
N ASP A 269 -16.85 0.57 -12.04
CA ASP A 269 -17.28 -0.74 -12.54
C ASP A 269 -16.61 -1.08 -13.87
N VAL A 270 -16.44 -0.10 -14.76
CA VAL A 270 -15.69 -0.27 -16.02
C VAL A 270 -14.26 -0.77 -15.78
N ALA A 271 -13.59 -0.23 -14.77
CA ALA A 271 -12.27 -0.71 -14.39
C ALA A 271 -12.30 -2.12 -13.80
N LYS A 272 -13.33 -2.46 -13.00
CA LYS A 272 -13.53 -3.82 -12.47
C LYS A 272 -13.82 -4.84 -13.57
N ASP A 273 -14.62 -4.46 -14.58
CA ASP A 273 -14.88 -5.30 -15.77
C ASP A 273 -13.59 -5.60 -16.55
N MET A 274 -12.63 -4.67 -16.59
CA MET A 274 -11.31 -4.91 -17.17
C MET A 274 -10.42 -5.78 -16.28
N LEU A 275 -10.43 -5.52 -14.97
CA LEU A 275 -9.64 -6.25 -13.99
C LEU A 275 -10.00 -7.72 -13.90
N GLN A 276 -11.30 -8.08 -13.96
CA GLN A 276 -11.73 -9.47 -13.90
C GLN A 276 -11.30 -10.31 -15.11
N GLN A 277 -10.93 -9.67 -16.22
CA GLN A 277 -10.44 -10.35 -17.42
C GLN A 277 -8.90 -10.45 -17.48
N ALA A 278 -8.20 -9.85 -16.52
CA ALA A 278 -6.75 -9.88 -16.50
C ALA A 278 -6.24 -11.31 -16.26
N GLU A 279 -5.18 -11.66 -16.98
CA GLU A 279 -4.37 -12.86 -16.76
C GLU A 279 -3.03 -12.49 -16.13
N VAL A 280 -2.23 -13.49 -15.70
CA VAL A 280 -0.96 -13.27 -14.99
C VAL A 280 0.01 -12.38 -15.77
N GLN A 281 0.07 -12.54 -17.10
CA GLN A 281 0.94 -11.77 -17.97
C GLN A 281 0.40 -10.39 -18.37
N ASP A 282 -0.82 -10.02 -17.96
CA ASP A 282 -1.50 -8.80 -18.42
C ASP A 282 -1.12 -7.54 -17.62
N THR A 283 0.04 -7.55 -17.00
CA THR A 283 0.63 -6.40 -16.31
C THR A 283 1.86 -5.85 -17.01
N ALA A 284 2.19 -4.60 -16.77
CA ALA A 284 3.39 -3.94 -17.29
C ALA A 284 3.97 -2.98 -16.25
N ILE A 285 5.29 -2.81 -16.32
CA ILE A 285 6.02 -1.84 -15.50
C ILE A 285 6.07 -0.50 -16.25
N VAL A 286 5.73 0.56 -15.54
CA VAL A 286 5.70 1.95 -16.03
C VAL A 286 6.37 2.87 -15.01
N PRO A 287 6.77 4.10 -15.40
CA PRO A 287 7.21 5.10 -14.43
C PRO A 287 6.05 5.50 -13.49
N ALA A 288 6.37 5.75 -12.23
CA ALA A 288 5.44 6.29 -11.26
C ALA A 288 5.25 7.80 -11.48
N GLY A 289 4.00 8.26 -11.63
CA GLY A 289 3.74 9.66 -11.95
C GLY A 289 4.09 10.66 -10.83
N ASP A 290 3.98 10.24 -9.58
CA ASP A 290 4.33 11.05 -8.40
C ASP A 290 5.85 11.14 -8.15
N MET A 291 6.58 10.11 -8.54
CA MET A 291 8.05 10.03 -8.46
C MET A 291 8.70 9.94 -9.85
N PHE A 292 8.13 10.66 -10.82
CA PHE A 292 8.48 10.56 -12.24
C PHE A 292 9.94 10.93 -12.51
N GLU A 293 10.43 12.01 -11.90
CA GLU A 293 11.78 12.52 -12.14
C GLU A 293 12.88 11.60 -11.62
N ILE A 294 12.63 10.85 -10.57
CA ILE A 294 13.58 9.88 -10.01
C ILE A 294 13.45 8.48 -10.62
N GLY A 295 12.45 8.28 -11.48
CA GLY A 295 12.27 7.04 -12.23
C GLY A 295 11.78 5.86 -11.40
N ALA A 296 11.06 6.11 -10.31
CA ALA A 296 10.38 5.05 -9.57
C ALA A 296 9.38 4.33 -10.47
N LYS A 297 9.10 3.07 -10.18
CA LYS A 297 8.30 2.19 -11.02
C LYS A 297 6.95 1.86 -10.41
N CYS A 298 5.97 1.68 -11.28
CA CYS A 298 4.64 1.16 -10.92
C CYS A 298 4.29 -0.03 -11.82
N GLN A 299 3.54 -1.00 -11.27
CA GLN A 299 2.95 -2.08 -12.04
C GLN A 299 1.46 -1.81 -12.27
N VAL A 300 1.05 -1.93 -13.55
CA VAL A 300 -0.28 -1.57 -14.02
C VAL A 300 -0.84 -2.61 -14.97
N LEU A 301 -2.16 -2.63 -15.14
CA LEU A 301 -2.84 -3.40 -16.18
C LEU A 301 -2.42 -2.90 -17.57
N LYS A 302 -2.12 -3.84 -18.50
CA LYS A 302 -1.83 -3.50 -19.91
C LYS A 302 -2.89 -4.01 -20.89
N ARG A 303 -3.69 -5.01 -20.51
CA ARG A 303 -4.68 -5.60 -21.43
C ARG A 303 -5.72 -4.59 -21.88
N GLY A 304 -5.78 -4.34 -23.20
CA GLY A 304 -6.72 -3.39 -23.80
C GLY A 304 -6.43 -1.91 -23.50
N LEU A 305 -5.23 -1.57 -23.01
CA LEU A 305 -4.83 -0.22 -22.61
C LEU A 305 -3.60 0.26 -23.38
N PHE A 306 -3.63 1.53 -23.77
CA PHE A 306 -2.47 2.24 -24.32
C PHE A 306 -1.64 2.95 -23.22
N PHE A 307 -2.22 3.13 -22.04
CA PHE A 307 -1.53 3.83 -20.94
C PHE A 307 -0.09 3.33 -20.72
N PRO A 308 0.21 2.02 -20.61
CA PRO A 308 1.57 1.58 -20.32
C PRO A 308 2.58 2.00 -21.39
N ALA A 309 2.22 1.87 -22.66
CA ALA A 309 3.10 2.26 -23.77
C ALA A 309 3.31 3.79 -23.80
N ARG A 310 2.23 4.56 -23.58
CA ARG A 310 2.27 6.03 -23.55
C ARG A 310 3.08 6.56 -22.36
N ALA A 311 2.90 6.00 -21.18
CA ALA A 311 3.65 6.34 -19.98
C ALA A 311 5.15 6.11 -20.14
N ASN A 312 5.53 4.94 -20.68
CA ASN A 312 6.93 4.63 -20.98
C ASN A 312 7.52 5.56 -22.06
N LYS A 313 6.74 5.90 -23.10
CA LYS A 313 7.18 6.86 -24.12
C LYS A 313 7.41 8.27 -23.55
N LEU A 314 6.51 8.76 -22.70
CA LEU A 314 6.70 10.05 -22.04
C LEU A 314 7.96 10.06 -21.16
N TYR A 315 8.24 8.96 -20.45
CA TYR A 315 9.45 8.85 -19.64
C TYR A 315 10.73 8.77 -20.50
N GLU A 316 10.69 8.04 -21.60
CA GLU A 316 11.80 8.01 -22.58
C GLU A 316 12.11 9.42 -23.10
N LEU A 317 11.10 10.18 -23.51
CA LEU A 317 11.25 11.56 -23.96
C LEU A 317 11.79 12.46 -22.85
N TYR A 318 11.26 12.34 -21.62
CA TYR A 318 11.79 13.06 -20.48
C TYR A 318 13.28 12.79 -20.25
N ARG A 319 13.73 11.56 -20.38
CA ARG A 319 15.16 11.23 -20.20
C ARG A 319 16.05 11.82 -21.28
N ARG A 320 15.56 11.96 -22.51
CA ARG A 320 16.33 12.40 -23.68
C ARG A 320 16.33 13.91 -23.91
N HIS A 321 15.30 14.62 -23.46
CA HIS A 321 15.10 16.05 -23.74
C HIS A 321 15.08 16.86 -22.45
N ASN A 322 15.54 18.11 -22.52
CA ASN A 322 15.56 19.02 -21.38
C ASN A 322 14.39 20.01 -21.39
N SER A 323 13.64 20.11 -22.50
CA SER A 323 12.46 20.93 -22.59
C SER A 323 11.43 20.30 -23.56
N TRP A 324 10.21 20.82 -23.54
CA TRP A 324 9.17 20.46 -24.49
C TRP A 324 9.55 20.82 -25.92
N GLU A 325 10.23 21.93 -26.11
CA GLU A 325 10.62 22.49 -27.41
C GLU A 325 11.71 21.66 -28.11
N GLU A 326 12.51 20.91 -27.35
CA GLU A 326 13.53 20.01 -27.91
C GLU A 326 12.92 18.74 -28.54
N ILE A 327 11.68 18.41 -28.23
CA ILE A 327 10.96 17.29 -28.83
C ILE A 327 10.54 17.68 -30.24
N ASP A 328 10.72 16.80 -31.22
CA ASP A 328 10.33 17.04 -32.62
C ASP A 328 8.82 17.33 -32.75
N GLU A 329 8.46 18.15 -33.72
CA GLU A 329 7.07 18.61 -33.90
C GLU A 329 6.08 17.45 -34.14
N PRO A 330 6.35 16.44 -34.98
CA PRO A 330 5.44 15.29 -35.15
C PRO A 330 5.15 14.57 -33.83
N THR A 331 6.18 14.36 -33.00
CA THR A 331 6.04 13.71 -31.68
C THR A 331 5.22 14.58 -30.72
N ARG A 332 5.48 15.90 -30.65
CA ARG A 332 4.67 16.84 -29.85
C ARG A 332 3.21 16.81 -30.26
N ARG A 333 2.94 16.91 -31.57
CA ARG A 333 1.57 16.85 -32.12
C ARG A 333 0.87 15.53 -31.75
N GLN A 334 1.60 14.40 -31.81
CA GLN A 334 1.05 13.09 -31.41
C GLN A 334 0.67 13.08 -29.93
N ILE A 335 1.51 13.62 -29.04
CA ILE A 335 1.25 13.68 -27.59
C ILE A 335 0.02 14.56 -27.33
N GLU A 336 -0.02 15.74 -27.90
CA GLU A 336 -1.14 16.67 -27.69
C GLU A 336 -2.47 16.11 -28.18
N THR A 337 -2.47 15.49 -29.38
CA THR A 337 -3.74 14.99 -29.99
C THR A 337 -4.20 13.67 -29.42
N LYS A 338 -3.26 12.71 -29.15
CA LYS A 338 -3.62 11.33 -28.79
C LYS A 338 -3.50 11.03 -27.28
N TYR A 339 -2.57 11.70 -26.56
CA TYR A 339 -2.37 11.43 -25.14
C TYR A 339 -3.10 12.45 -24.26
N PHE A 340 -2.84 13.73 -24.51
CA PHE A 340 -3.41 14.80 -23.69
C PHE A 340 -4.82 15.21 -24.14
N ARG A 341 -5.10 15.11 -25.45
CA ARG A 341 -6.29 15.68 -26.11
C ARG A 341 -6.42 17.19 -25.85
N LYS A 342 -5.30 17.82 -25.60
CA LYS A 342 -5.10 19.26 -25.34
C LYS A 342 -3.70 19.64 -25.77
N SER A 343 -3.46 20.94 -25.98
CA SER A 343 -2.11 21.44 -26.17
C SER A 343 -1.28 21.33 -24.89
N ALA A 344 0.03 21.24 -25.02
CA ALA A 344 0.95 21.25 -23.88
C ALA A 344 0.85 22.55 -23.07
N ALA A 345 0.51 23.67 -23.72
CA ALA A 345 0.27 24.94 -23.07
C ALA A 345 -0.95 24.90 -22.14
N GLU A 346 -2.07 24.31 -22.59
CA GLU A 346 -3.28 24.13 -21.77
C GLU A 346 -3.00 23.18 -20.59
N VAL A 347 -2.31 22.07 -20.85
CA VAL A 347 -1.89 21.12 -19.80
C VAL A 347 -1.01 21.80 -18.76
N TYR A 348 -0.06 22.62 -19.17
CA TYR A 348 0.78 23.37 -18.24
C TYR A 348 -0.01 24.43 -17.47
N ALA A 349 -0.96 25.11 -18.12
CA ALA A 349 -1.81 26.10 -17.44
C ALA A 349 -2.65 25.46 -16.31
N GLU A 350 -3.29 24.30 -16.56
CA GLU A 350 -4.02 23.54 -15.53
C GLU A 350 -3.10 23.07 -14.39
N THR A 351 -1.91 22.59 -14.75
CA THR A 351 -0.91 22.12 -13.78
C THR A 351 -0.41 23.27 -12.92
N ARG A 352 -0.15 24.44 -13.54
CA ARG A 352 0.28 25.66 -12.87
C ARG A 352 -0.78 26.15 -11.88
N GLU A 353 -2.04 26.22 -12.28
CA GLU A 353 -3.15 26.61 -11.40
C GLU A 353 -3.24 25.67 -10.18
N TYR A 354 -3.13 24.37 -10.39
CA TYR A 354 -3.12 23.39 -9.30
C TYR A 354 -1.96 23.61 -8.33
N TYR A 355 -0.72 23.69 -8.84
CA TYR A 355 0.47 23.81 -7.98
C TYR A 355 0.58 25.17 -7.29
N LEU A 356 0.14 26.26 -7.90
CA LEU A 356 0.07 27.56 -7.22
C LEU A 356 -0.78 27.51 -5.93
N ARG A 357 -1.77 26.63 -5.89
CA ARG A 357 -2.64 26.47 -4.71
C ARG A 357 -2.05 25.51 -3.67
N VAL A 358 -1.33 24.46 -4.08
CA VAL A 358 -0.91 23.37 -3.17
C VAL A 358 0.59 23.35 -2.89
N ALA A 359 1.43 23.86 -3.81
CA ALA A 359 2.88 23.86 -3.71
C ALA A 359 3.49 24.91 -4.65
N PRO A 360 3.38 26.23 -4.37
CA PRO A 360 3.85 27.30 -5.27
C PRO A 360 5.31 27.17 -5.69
N SER A 361 6.17 26.65 -4.81
CA SER A 361 7.60 26.45 -5.09
C SER A 361 7.88 25.52 -6.28
N GLU A 362 6.96 24.61 -6.62
CA GLU A 362 7.12 23.74 -7.80
C GLU A 362 7.00 24.57 -9.11
N ILE A 363 6.16 25.59 -9.11
CA ILE A 363 6.04 26.49 -10.26
C ILE A 363 7.27 27.41 -10.38
N GLU A 364 7.76 27.94 -9.26
CA GLU A 364 9.00 28.72 -9.25
C GLU A 364 10.20 27.93 -9.80
N LYS A 365 10.27 26.64 -9.47
CA LYS A 365 11.28 25.72 -10.04
C LYS A 365 11.07 25.53 -11.54
N ALA A 366 9.82 25.30 -11.97
CA ALA A 366 9.50 25.04 -13.38
C ALA A 366 9.78 26.26 -14.28
N GLU A 367 9.58 27.49 -13.77
CA GLU A 367 9.89 28.72 -14.50
C GLU A 367 11.39 28.94 -14.68
N LYS A 368 12.23 28.38 -13.78
CA LYS A 368 13.70 28.45 -13.84
C LYS A 368 14.34 27.22 -14.49
N ASN A 369 13.63 26.11 -14.58
CA ASN A 369 14.15 24.83 -15.06
C ASN A 369 13.18 24.21 -16.08
N PRO A 370 13.48 24.33 -17.41
CA PRO A 370 12.65 23.74 -18.46
C PRO A 370 12.47 22.22 -18.33
N LYS A 371 13.45 21.51 -17.79
CA LYS A 371 13.38 20.07 -17.53
C LYS A 371 12.32 19.74 -16.50
N HIS A 372 12.26 20.51 -15.40
CA HIS A 372 11.23 20.35 -14.39
C HIS A 372 9.84 20.71 -14.94
N LYS A 373 9.74 21.77 -15.76
CA LYS A 373 8.49 22.11 -16.49
C LYS A 373 8.02 20.96 -17.37
N LEU A 374 8.92 20.31 -18.11
CA LEU A 374 8.63 19.13 -18.94
C LEU A 374 8.11 17.97 -18.06
N ALA A 375 8.73 17.72 -16.90
CA ALA A 375 8.25 16.72 -15.95
C ALA A 375 6.81 17.02 -15.48
N LEU A 376 6.50 18.26 -15.13
CA LEU A 376 5.16 18.67 -14.70
C LEU A 376 4.11 18.50 -15.81
N ILE A 377 4.45 18.81 -17.07
CA ILE A 377 3.58 18.59 -18.23
C ILE A 377 3.28 17.08 -18.38
N PHE A 378 4.29 16.22 -18.30
CA PHE A 378 4.10 14.77 -18.42
C PHE A 378 3.36 14.17 -17.23
N ARG A 379 3.66 14.60 -16.01
CA ARG A 379 2.96 14.15 -14.77
C ARG A 379 1.46 14.42 -14.81
N TRP A 380 1.01 15.45 -15.51
CA TRP A 380 -0.42 15.71 -15.72
C TRP A 380 -1.13 14.49 -16.34
N TYR A 381 -0.50 13.82 -17.34
CA TYR A 381 -1.08 12.62 -17.97
C TYR A 381 -1.34 11.49 -16.97
N PHE A 382 -0.40 11.23 -16.06
CA PHE A 382 -0.58 10.20 -15.03
C PHE A 382 -1.72 10.53 -14.06
N VAL A 383 -1.83 11.78 -13.65
CA VAL A 383 -2.93 12.22 -12.78
C VAL A 383 -4.27 12.15 -13.52
N HIS A 384 -4.29 12.54 -14.78
CA HIS A 384 -5.48 12.51 -15.63
C HIS A 384 -5.97 11.07 -15.83
N THR A 385 -5.10 10.17 -16.28
CA THR A 385 -5.44 8.77 -16.59
C THR A 385 -5.86 7.97 -15.34
N ALA A 386 -5.28 8.25 -14.18
CA ALA A 386 -5.74 7.69 -12.91
C ALA A 386 -7.15 8.18 -12.52
N ARG A 387 -7.49 9.45 -12.84
CA ARG A 387 -8.85 9.96 -12.63
C ARG A 387 -9.87 9.35 -13.59
N LEU A 388 -9.47 9.08 -14.84
CA LEU A 388 -10.31 8.40 -15.83
C LEU A 388 -10.76 7.03 -15.32
N SER A 389 -9.82 6.21 -14.84
CA SER A 389 -10.12 4.86 -14.33
C SER A 389 -10.97 4.88 -13.05
N LEU A 390 -10.70 5.81 -12.14
CA LEU A 390 -11.50 5.98 -10.92
C LEU A 390 -12.94 6.38 -11.20
N LYS A 391 -13.16 7.22 -12.23
CA LYS A 391 -14.49 7.74 -12.60
C LYS A 391 -15.22 6.90 -13.65
N GLY A 392 -14.51 5.98 -14.33
CA GLY A 392 -15.09 5.15 -15.39
C GLY A 392 -15.44 5.94 -16.66
N ILE A 393 -14.57 6.84 -17.11
CA ILE A 393 -14.82 7.67 -18.31
C ILE A 393 -14.57 6.84 -19.57
N GLU A 394 -15.62 6.18 -20.07
CA GLU A 394 -15.54 5.12 -21.10
C GLU A 394 -14.95 5.56 -22.43
N ASP A 395 -15.23 6.79 -22.90
CA ASP A 395 -14.70 7.33 -24.16
C ASP A 395 -13.16 7.48 -24.16
N GLN A 396 -12.54 7.40 -22.97
CA GLN A 396 -11.10 7.43 -22.77
C GLN A 396 -10.58 6.14 -22.11
N ARG A 397 -11.32 5.04 -22.16
CA ARG A 397 -11.00 3.77 -21.50
C ARG A 397 -9.59 3.26 -21.85
N VAL A 398 -9.12 3.46 -23.08
CA VAL A 398 -7.79 3.02 -23.52
C VAL A 398 -6.64 3.70 -22.75
N ASP A 399 -6.90 4.82 -22.10
CA ASP A 399 -5.95 5.59 -21.30
C ASP A 399 -6.07 5.32 -19.79
N PHE A 400 -6.90 4.39 -19.35
CA PHE A 400 -7.03 4.09 -17.94
C PHE A 400 -5.69 3.65 -17.33
N GLN A 401 -5.31 4.30 -16.24
CA GLN A 401 -4.23 3.86 -15.37
C GLN A 401 -4.84 3.04 -14.23
N ILE A 402 -4.68 1.72 -14.29
CA ILE A 402 -5.18 0.79 -13.27
C ILE A 402 -4.00 0.05 -12.66
N HIS A 403 -3.71 0.33 -11.40
CA HIS A 403 -2.62 -0.34 -10.68
C HIS A 403 -3.05 -1.76 -10.32
N CYS A 404 -2.38 -2.78 -10.83
CA CYS A 404 -2.57 -4.16 -10.41
C CYS A 404 -1.30 -4.98 -10.66
N GLY A 405 -1.13 -6.05 -9.90
CA GLY A 405 -0.06 -7.03 -10.08
C GLY A 405 -0.59 -8.37 -10.63
N PRO A 406 0.32 -9.30 -10.98
CA PRO A 406 -0.01 -10.60 -11.56
C PRO A 406 -0.86 -11.49 -10.64
N ALA A 407 -0.87 -11.20 -9.34
CA ALA A 407 -1.74 -11.87 -8.36
C ALA A 407 -3.23 -11.86 -8.77
N LEU A 408 -3.69 -10.77 -9.40
CA LEU A 408 -5.07 -10.66 -9.87
C LEU A 408 -5.36 -11.64 -11.00
N GLY A 409 -4.44 -11.78 -11.97
CA GLY A 409 -4.57 -12.75 -13.04
C GLY A 409 -4.62 -14.20 -12.54
N ALA A 410 -3.74 -14.52 -11.57
CA ALA A 410 -3.75 -15.82 -10.92
C ALA A 410 -5.08 -16.08 -10.16
N PHE A 411 -5.60 -15.06 -9.47
CA PHE A 411 -6.91 -15.11 -8.81
C PHE A 411 -8.02 -15.36 -9.81
N ASN A 412 -8.09 -14.61 -10.92
CA ASN A 412 -9.10 -14.79 -11.96
C ASN A 412 -9.10 -16.20 -12.54
N GLN A 413 -7.91 -16.78 -12.77
CA GLN A 413 -7.78 -18.16 -13.24
C GLN A 413 -8.27 -19.16 -12.18
N TRP A 414 -7.96 -18.93 -10.90
CA TRP A 414 -8.39 -19.80 -9.81
C TRP A 414 -9.91 -19.84 -9.64
N VAL A 415 -10.58 -18.69 -9.79
CA VAL A 415 -12.04 -18.60 -9.62
C VAL A 415 -12.85 -18.85 -10.91
N LYS A 416 -12.18 -19.14 -12.02
CA LYS A 416 -12.83 -19.40 -13.31
C LYS A 416 -13.78 -20.59 -13.22
N GLY A 417 -14.97 -20.46 -13.76
CA GLY A 417 -16.03 -21.46 -13.68
C GLY A 417 -16.76 -21.52 -12.33
N THR A 418 -16.41 -20.65 -11.38
CA THR A 418 -17.16 -20.49 -10.13
C THR A 418 -18.04 -19.24 -10.16
N HIS A 419 -18.89 -19.07 -9.15
CA HIS A 419 -19.70 -17.84 -9.03
C HIS A 419 -18.85 -16.58 -8.82
N LEU A 420 -17.59 -16.69 -8.35
CA LEU A 420 -16.65 -15.60 -8.22
C LEU A 420 -15.98 -15.18 -9.55
N GLU A 421 -16.28 -15.84 -10.66
CA GLU A 421 -15.82 -15.40 -11.98
C GLU A 421 -16.33 -13.99 -12.29
N ASP A 422 -17.60 -13.69 -11.99
CA ASP A 422 -18.14 -12.33 -12.03
C ASP A 422 -17.74 -11.56 -10.76
N TRP A 423 -17.06 -10.41 -10.95
CA TRP A 423 -16.62 -9.57 -9.84
C TRP A 423 -17.79 -9.05 -8.97
N ARG A 424 -19.01 -9.00 -9.50
CA ARG A 424 -20.20 -8.58 -8.75
C ARG A 424 -20.57 -9.53 -7.62
N ASN A 425 -20.01 -10.75 -7.64
CA ASN A 425 -20.11 -11.73 -6.56
C ASN A 425 -18.89 -11.75 -5.64
N ARG A 426 -17.85 -10.94 -5.93
CA ARG A 426 -16.60 -10.91 -5.15
C ARG A 426 -16.73 -9.97 -3.98
N HIS A 427 -16.65 -10.52 -2.80
CA HIS A 427 -16.63 -9.77 -1.56
C HIS A 427 -15.31 -10.00 -0.82
N SER A 428 -14.75 -8.93 -0.24
CA SER A 428 -13.39 -8.96 0.36
C SER A 428 -13.24 -9.97 1.50
N ASP A 429 -14.26 -10.16 2.33
CA ASP A 429 -14.30 -11.13 3.42
C ASP A 429 -14.43 -12.58 2.92
N ASP A 430 -15.27 -12.85 1.89
CA ASP A 430 -15.40 -14.17 1.30
C ASP A 430 -14.11 -14.60 0.59
N ILE A 431 -13.43 -13.67 -0.09
CA ILE A 431 -12.11 -13.91 -0.67
C ILE A 431 -11.11 -14.30 0.40
N ALA A 432 -11.05 -13.56 1.51
CA ALA A 432 -10.16 -13.87 2.62
C ALA A 432 -10.41 -15.26 3.22
N GLU A 433 -11.68 -15.59 3.47
CA GLU A 433 -12.10 -16.91 3.96
C GLU A 433 -11.64 -18.04 3.03
N ARG A 434 -11.88 -17.89 1.72
CA ARG A 434 -11.52 -18.92 0.73
C ARG A 434 -10.03 -19.08 0.56
N LEU A 435 -9.27 -17.98 0.58
CA LEU A 435 -7.82 -18.04 0.49
C LEU A 435 -7.22 -18.76 1.71
N MET A 436 -7.66 -18.39 2.92
CA MET A 436 -7.14 -18.98 4.15
C MET A 436 -7.54 -20.44 4.31
N THR A 437 -8.80 -20.78 4.04
CA THR A 437 -9.31 -22.17 4.08
C THR A 437 -8.61 -23.04 3.03
N GLY A 438 -8.46 -22.53 1.82
CA GLY A 438 -7.78 -23.25 0.75
C GLY A 438 -6.27 -23.43 1.06
N ALA A 439 -5.61 -22.44 1.63
CA ALA A 439 -4.21 -22.56 2.04
C ALA A 439 -4.02 -23.60 3.14
N ALA A 440 -4.89 -23.63 4.15
CA ALA A 440 -4.89 -24.64 5.21
C ALA A 440 -5.05 -26.05 4.63
N SER A 441 -6.02 -26.25 3.73
CA SER A 441 -6.26 -27.55 3.07
C SER A 441 -5.07 -28.01 2.23
N ILE A 442 -4.40 -27.10 1.52
CA ILE A 442 -3.20 -27.40 0.73
C ILE A 442 -2.07 -27.88 1.64
N LEU A 443 -1.80 -27.16 2.73
CA LEU A 443 -0.75 -27.51 3.68
C LEU A 443 -1.02 -28.85 4.36
N ASP A 444 -2.25 -29.07 4.82
CA ASP A 444 -2.67 -30.34 5.44
C ASP A 444 -2.43 -31.53 4.50
N SER A 445 -2.89 -31.41 3.24
CA SER A 445 -2.70 -32.43 2.22
C SER A 445 -1.22 -32.70 1.90
N ARG A 446 -0.40 -31.65 1.82
CA ARG A 446 1.03 -31.78 1.52
C ARG A 446 1.79 -32.43 2.67
N PHE A 447 1.55 -32.01 3.91
CA PHE A 447 2.21 -32.61 5.08
C PHE A 447 1.80 -34.07 5.28
N ALA A 448 0.51 -34.41 5.07
CA ALA A 448 0.07 -35.81 5.11
C ALA A 448 0.79 -36.68 4.06
N ALA A 449 0.92 -36.18 2.82
CA ALA A 449 1.63 -36.89 1.75
C ALA A 449 3.13 -37.11 2.09
N TRP A 450 3.82 -36.08 2.59
CA TRP A 450 5.24 -36.20 2.99
C TRP A 450 5.43 -37.12 4.18
N SER A 451 4.58 -37.06 5.20
CA SER A 451 4.61 -37.95 6.35
C SER A 451 4.46 -39.42 5.94
N THR A 452 3.58 -39.73 4.98
CA THR A 452 3.39 -41.08 4.45
C THR A 452 4.62 -41.58 3.67
N GLN A 453 5.33 -40.68 2.96
CA GLN A 453 6.56 -41.02 2.24
C GLN A 453 7.76 -41.34 3.18
N ILE A 454 7.85 -40.59 4.30
CA ILE A 454 8.93 -40.79 5.30
C ILE A 454 8.73 -42.08 6.10
N SER A 455 7.49 -42.54 6.24
CA SER A 455 7.14 -43.75 6.98
C SER A 455 7.28 -45.05 6.15
N ARG A 456 7.65 -44.96 4.89
CA ARG A 456 7.98 -46.07 3.98
C ARG A 456 9.49 -46.20 3.82
#